data_ed1910b5a3a5b40226ed0ef90e5f3beb
#
_entry.id   ed1910b5a3a5b40226ed0ef90e5f3beb
#
_cell.length_a   1.000
_cell.length_b   1.000
_cell.length_c   1.000
_cell.angle_alpha   90.00
_cell.angle_beta   90.00
_cell.angle_gamma   90.00
#
_symmetry.space_group_name_H-M   'P 1'
#
loop_
_entity.id
_entity.type
_entity.pdbx_description
1 polymer ?
#
loop_
_entity_poly.entity_id
_entity_poly.type
_entity_poly.pdbx_seq_one_letter_code
_entity_poly.pdbx_strand_id
1 'polypeptide(L)'
;MRKIERAKPLLNSAQKMAARLRHQGLGRRFTLGFGGELDLGGLIDQQLEESVPDALLAEKAKQLRQRHPCLERRMRSAEVWGGSISSLLADATVVSLASPFTMHPHRSRVAGGGFKRDARRAHPLNVEVLLDAALDCAVLANDHALDYQEEGLADTLATLEIAGLKHAGAGEDGAAAARPAMLKVMGRNVAIFSVSAVGSGMRDAAGREMWAAAPGRGGIAHVDLHGDDAAVAAQLARLSEAVRVTKEASAVKIHLVIFSLCWAHRLEDAAAGAALDVPADVRAFARGLVDMCGASLVHGHGPSHALGCEVWHGAPILY
;
A
#
# COMPACT_ATOMS: atom_id res chain seq x y z
N MET A 1 -8.83 -16.73 -11.00
CA MET A 1 -10.14 -16.38 -10.44
C MET A 1 -10.74 -17.52 -9.58
N ARG A 2 -11.23 -18.65 -10.14
CA ARG A 2 -11.83 -19.78 -9.36
C ARG A 2 -10.94 -20.33 -8.22
N LYS A 3 -9.60 -20.28 -8.33
CA LYS A 3 -8.66 -20.75 -7.30
C LYS A 3 -8.64 -19.80 -6.10
N ILE A 4 -8.68 -18.48 -6.34
CA ILE A 4 -8.77 -17.45 -5.29
C ILE A 4 -10.10 -17.55 -4.53
N GLU A 5 -11.21 -17.74 -5.24
CA GLU A 5 -12.54 -17.90 -4.62
C GLU A 5 -12.64 -19.14 -3.72
N ARG A 6 -11.97 -20.25 -4.09
CA ARG A 6 -11.94 -21.48 -3.28
C ARG A 6 -11.10 -21.38 -2.01
N ALA A 7 -10.07 -20.55 -2.01
CA ALA A 7 -9.22 -20.30 -0.82
C ALA A 7 -9.92 -19.45 0.26
N LYS A 8 -10.88 -18.61 -0.15
CA LYS A 8 -11.60 -17.68 0.71
C LYS A 8 -12.23 -18.25 1.98
N PRO A 9 -12.93 -19.44 1.97
CA PRO A 9 -13.52 -20.01 3.17
C PRO A 9 -12.52 -20.55 4.18
N LEU A 10 -11.39 -21.09 3.72
CA LEU A 10 -10.33 -21.65 4.57
C LEU A 10 -9.54 -20.54 5.26
N LEU A 11 -9.23 -19.48 4.53
CA LEU A 11 -8.54 -18.30 5.02
C LEU A 11 -9.36 -17.53 6.07
N ASN A 12 -10.68 -17.35 5.81
CA ASN A 12 -11.56 -16.75 6.82
C ASN A 12 -11.60 -17.56 8.14
N SER A 13 -11.44 -18.87 8.08
CA SER A 13 -11.37 -19.70 9.30
C SER A 13 -10.04 -19.58 10.02
N ALA A 14 -8.91 -19.49 9.31
CA ALA A 14 -7.58 -19.27 9.89
C ALA A 14 -7.45 -17.86 10.49
N GLN A 15 -7.91 -16.84 9.80
CA GLN A 15 -7.99 -15.46 10.31
C GLN A 15 -8.89 -15.36 11.55
N LYS A 16 -10.06 -16.01 11.54
CA LYS A 16 -10.96 -16.06 12.71
C LYS A 16 -10.35 -16.83 13.87
N MET A 17 -9.57 -17.88 13.61
CA MET A 17 -8.87 -18.65 14.64
C MET A 17 -7.71 -17.86 15.23
N ALA A 18 -6.92 -17.18 14.39
CA ALA A 18 -5.88 -16.26 14.84
C ALA A 18 -6.46 -15.12 15.69
N ALA A 19 -7.58 -14.52 15.28
CA ALA A 19 -8.29 -13.52 16.06
C ALA A 19 -8.79 -14.07 17.41
N ARG A 20 -9.32 -15.29 17.45
CA ARG A 20 -9.76 -15.95 18.71
C ARG A 20 -8.62 -16.25 19.66
N LEU A 21 -7.46 -16.65 19.17
CA LEU A 21 -6.28 -16.91 20.00
C LEU A 21 -5.69 -15.63 20.60
N ARG A 22 -5.83 -14.50 19.91
CA ARG A 22 -5.41 -13.16 20.39
C ARG A 22 -6.31 -12.62 21.52
N HIS A 23 -7.55 -13.12 21.64
CA HIS A 23 -8.52 -12.64 22.64
C HIS A 23 -8.32 -13.17 24.07
N GLN A 24 -7.43 -14.13 24.30
CA GLN A 24 -7.34 -14.83 25.58
C GLN A 24 -6.41 -14.18 26.61
N GLY A 25 -6.24 -12.86 26.66
CA GLY A 25 -5.45 -12.41 27.78
C GLY A 25 -5.17 -10.95 28.03
N LEU A 26 -5.53 -10.03 27.19
CA LEU A 26 -5.21 -8.61 27.41
C LEU A 26 -6.45 -7.74 27.21
N GLY A 27 -6.95 -7.19 28.31
CA GLY A 27 -8.12 -6.30 28.28
C GLY A 27 -7.94 -5.11 27.33
N ARG A 28 -9.04 -4.61 26.78
CA ARG A 28 -9.30 -3.35 26.03
C ARG A 28 -8.20 -2.73 25.12
N ARG A 29 -7.03 -3.29 25.04
CA ARG A 29 -5.93 -2.86 24.14
C ARG A 29 -6.00 -3.65 22.84
N PHE A 30 -5.67 -3.02 21.72
CA PHE A 30 -5.47 -3.68 20.43
C PHE A 30 -4.17 -3.15 19.81
N THR A 31 -3.63 -3.92 18.89
CA THR A 31 -2.40 -3.60 18.17
C THR A 31 -2.68 -3.43 16.69
N LEU A 32 -2.08 -2.41 16.10
CA LEU A 32 -2.04 -2.22 14.65
C LEU A 32 -0.60 -2.39 14.18
N GLY A 33 -0.39 -3.28 13.22
CA GLY A 33 0.89 -3.46 12.55
C GLY A 33 0.92 -2.66 11.25
N PHE A 34 2.00 -1.93 11.05
CA PHE A 34 2.24 -1.21 9.80
C PHE A 34 3.54 -1.71 9.19
N GLY A 35 3.47 -2.19 7.95
CA GLY A 35 4.62 -2.50 7.13
C GLY A 35 4.84 -1.44 6.08
N GLY A 36 6.07 -1.24 5.67
CA GLY A 36 6.43 -0.42 4.53
C GLY A 36 6.05 -1.08 3.20
N GLU A 37 6.90 -0.94 2.20
CA GLU A 37 6.66 -1.52 0.88
C GLU A 37 6.77 -3.05 0.90
N LEU A 38 5.72 -3.70 0.44
CA LEU A 38 5.68 -5.12 0.15
C LEU A 38 5.74 -5.32 -1.36
N ASP A 39 6.86 -5.84 -1.83
CA ASP A 39 7.08 -6.16 -3.23
C ASP A 39 7.09 -7.68 -3.45
N LEU A 40 6.18 -8.16 -4.25
CA LEU A 40 6.08 -9.55 -4.70
C LEU A 40 6.47 -9.72 -6.16
N GLY A 41 6.95 -8.65 -6.81
CA GLY A 41 7.30 -8.65 -8.22
C GLY A 41 8.71 -9.15 -8.52
N GLY A 42 9.06 -9.13 -9.79
CA GLY A 42 10.41 -9.42 -10.28
C GLY A 42 10.87 -10.84 -9.94
N LEU A 43 12.04 -10.96 -9.29
CA LEU A 43 12.60 -12.28 -8.95
C LEU A 43 11.79 -13.02 -7.89
N ILE A 44 11.08 -12.33 -7.00
CA ILE A 44 10.21 -12.96 -6.00
C ILE A 44 9.06 -13.68 -6.71
N ASP A 45 8.37 -12.99 -7.63
CA ASP A 45 7.31 -13.60 -8.44
C ASP A 45 7.79 -14.87 -9.18
N GLN A 46 9.02 -14.82 -9.72
CA GLN A 46 9.62 -15.96 -10.44
C GLN A 46 10.05 -17.13 -9.52
N GLN A 47 10.08 -16.93 -8.21
CA GLN A 47 10.30 -18.01 -7.23
C GLN A 47 9.00 -18.66 -6.77
N LEU A 48 7.84 -18.05 -7.04
CA LEU A 48 6.53 -18.61 -6.68
C LEU A 48 6.03 -19.63 -7.71
N GLU A 49 5.10 -20.47 -7.33
CA GLU A 49 4.52 -21.50 -8.21
C GLU A 49 3.88 -20.88 -9.45
N GLU A 50 3.15 -19.79 -9.26
CA GLU A 50 2.59 -18.98 -10.34
C GLU A 50 3.47 -17.75 -10.57
N SER A 51 3.75 -17.42 -11.82
CA SER A 51 4.59 -16.24 -12.14
C SER A 51 4.21 -15.61 -13.48
N VAL A 52 4.47 -14.32 -13.59
CA VAL A 52 4.27 -13.61 -14.86
C VAL A 52 5.29 -14.08 -15.89
N PRO A 53 4.93 -14.18 -17.17
CA PRO A 53 5.87 -14.51 -18.23
C PRO A 53 6.93 -13.41 -18.39
N ASP A 54 8.18 -13.72 -18.03
CA ASP A 54 9.35 -12.89 -18.25
C ASP A 54 10.57 -13.79 -18.42
N ALA A 55 11.03 -13.96 -19.67
CA ALA A 55 12.10 -14.89 -20.00
C ALA A 55 13.44 -14.53 -19.31
N LEU A 56 13.74 -13.23 -19.18
CA LEU A 56 14.98 -12.77 -18.55
C LEU A 56 14.96 -13.04 -17.04
N LEU A 57 13.87 -12.70 -16.38
CA LEU A 57 13.70 -12.92 -14.94
C LEU A 57 13.63 -14.43 -14.63
N ALA A 58 12.95 -15.20 -15.47
CA ALA A 58 12.86 -16.66 -15.32
C ALA A 58 14.25 -17.33 -15.41
N GLU A 59 15.10 -16.90 -16.35
CA GLU A 59 16.46 -17.42 -16.45
C GLU A 59 17.32 -17.02 -15.25
N LYS A 60 17.24 -15.76 -14.79
CA LYS A 60 17.92 -15.30 -13.57
C LYS A 60 17.46 -16.10 -12.33
N ALA A 61 16.15 -16.32 -12.20
CA ALA A 61 15.59 -17.11 -11.11
C ALA A 61 16.07 -18.56 -11.13
N LYS A 62 16.16 -19.16 -12.32
CA LYS A 62 16.75 -20.51 -12.52
C LYS A 62 18.21 -20.56 -12.08
N GLN A 63 19.03 -19.59 -12.49
CA GLN A 63 20.43 -19.51 -12.06
C GLN A 63 20.57 -19.33 -10.55
N LEU A 64 19.68 -18.54 -9.93
CA LEU A 64 19.65 -18.35 -8.49
C LEU A 64 19.34 -19.67 -7.77
N ARG A 65 18.35 -20.43 -8.23
CA ARG A 65 18.02 -21.77 -7.69
C ARG A 65 19.18 -22.74 -7.80
N GLN A 66 19.91 -22.73 -8.91
CA GLN A 66 21.08 -23.60 -9.10
C GLN A 66 22.23 -23.28 -8.11
N ARG A 67 22.37 -22.02 -7.70
CA ARG A 67 23.42 -21.57 -6.76
C ARG A 67 23.03 -21.72 -5.29
N HIS A 68 21.75 -21.79 -4.99
CA HIS A 68 21.22 -21.81 -3.65
C HIS A 68 20.27 -23.01 -3.44
N PRO A 69 20.77 -24.12 -2.89
CA PRO A 69 19.99 -25.35 -2.70
C PRO A 69 18.69 -25.16 -1.93
N CYS A 70 18.61 -24.17 -1.02
CA CYS A 70 17.38 -23.83 -0.31
C CYS A 70 16.27 -23.31 -1.23
N LEU A 71 16.58 -22.93 -2.47
CA LEU A 71 15.65 -22.46 -3.50
C LEU A 71 15.45 -23.47 -4.62
N GLU A 72 15.76 -24.76 -4.44
CA GLU A 72 15.73 -25.79 -5.50
C GLU A 72 14.39 -25.88 -6.23
N ARG A 73 13.30 -25.62 -5.54
CA ARG A 73 11.95 -25.57 -6.12
C ARG A 73 11.32 -24.18 -5.98
N ARG A 74 10.28 -23.96 -6.75
CA ARG A 74 9.42 -22.79 -6.55
C ARG A 74 8.70 -22.88 -5.20
N MET A 75 8.56 -21.73 -4.56
CA MET A 75 7.92 -21.60 -3.26
C MET A 75 6.40 -21.54 -3.39
N ARG A 76 5.68 -22.15 -2.47
CA ARG A 76 4.27 -21.87 -2.25
C ARG A 76 4.11 -20.53 -1.52
N SER A 77 2.96 -19.90 -1.66
CA SER A 77 2.62 -18.63 -1.01
C SER A 77 2.92 -18.62 0.48
N ALA A 78 2.54 -19.67 1.20
CA ALA A 78 2.78 -19.80 2.65
C ALA A 78 4.26 -19.88 3.04
N GLU A 79 5.15 -20.24 2.13
CA GLU A 79 6.59 -20.39 2.40
C GLU A 79 7.34 -19.07 2.32
N VAL A 80 6.78 -18.05 1.65
CA VAL A 80 7.40 -16.73 1.50
C VAL A 80 7.72 -16.10 2.84
N TRP A 81 6.85 -16.26 3.80
CA TRP A 81 6.97 -15.64 5.12
C TRP A 81 7.79 -16.46 6.11
N GLY A 82 8.07 -17.74 5.81
CA GLY A 82 8.72 -18.65 6.76
C GLY A 82 7.96 -18.75 8.08
N GLY A 83 8.66 -19.09 9.16
CA GLY A 83 8.08 -19.16 10.50
C GLY A 83 7.92 -17.82 11.22
N SER A 84 8.44 -16.73 10.66
CA SER A 84 8.55 -15.44 11.35
C SER A 84 7.25 -14.63 11.35
N ILE A 85 6.32 -14.93 10.45
CA ILE A 85 5.09 -14.13 10.28
C ILE A 85 4.24 -14.10 11.56
N SER A 86 4.21 -15.20 12.31
CA SER A 86 3.43 -15.27 13.55
C SER A 86 3.88 -14.27 14.63
N SER A 87 5.15 -13.84 14.59
CA SER A 87 5.69 -12.83 15.51
C SER A 87 5.38 -11.39 15.08
N LEU A 88 4.98 -11.20 13.83
CA LEU A 88 4.61 -9.89 13.28
C LEU A 88 3.10 -9.63 13.32
N LEU A 89 2.30 -10.60 13.72
CA LEU A 89 0.85 -10.48 13.71
C LEU A 89 0.37 -9.50 14.79
N ALA A 90 -0.31 -8.46 14.31
CA ALA A 90 -1.11 -7.52 15.08
C ALA A 90 -2.60 -7.90 15.02
N ASP A 91 -3.48 -7.18 15.74
CA ASP A 91 -4.94 -7.36 15.61
C ASP A 91 -5.46 -6.92 14.24
N ALA A 92 -4.74 -6.00 13.58
CA ALA A 92 -4.84 -5.74 12.15
C ALA A 92 -3.48 -5.29 11.60
N THR A 93 -3.16 -5.72 10.39
CA THR A 93 -1.90 -5.42 9.71
C THR A 93 -2.17 -4.72 8.37
N VAL A 94 -1.47 -3.60 8.17
CA VAL A 94 -1.55 -2.74 6.98
C VAL A 94 -0.20 -2.70 6.31
N VAL A 95 -0.14 -2.87 4.99
CA VAL A 95 1.10 -2.79 4.21
C VAL A 95 0.93 -1.94 2.97
N SER A 96 2.00 -1.31 2.49
CA SER A 96 2.04 -0.68 1.17
C SER A 96 2.36 -1.74 0.12
N LEU A 97 1.40 -2.03 -0.77
CA LEU A 97 1.61 -2.98 -1.85
C LEU A 97 2.33 -2.31 -3.01
N ALA A 98 3.60 -2.62 -3.17
CA ALA A 98 4.51 -2.00 -4.16
C ALA A 98 4.65 -2.81 -5.46
N SER A 99 3.79 -3.79 -5.71
CA SER A 99 3.75 -4.54 -6.96
C SER A 99 2.31 -4.81 -7.39
N PRO A 100 1.88 -4.31 -8.56
CA PRO A 100 0.57 -4.64 -9.13
C PRO A 100 0.41 -6.14 -9.35
N PHE A 101 -0.78 -6.66 -9.10
CA PHE A 101 -1.20 -7.99 -9.46
C PHE A 101 -1.80 -7.99 -10.86
N THR A 102 -0.97 -8.19 -11.89
CA THR A 102 -1.43 -8.10 -13.28
C THR A 102 -0.64 -8.97 -14.25
N MET A 103 -1.32 -9.42 -15.29
CA MET A 103 -0.70 -10.02 -16.48
C MET A 103 -0.53 -9.01 -17.61
N HIS A 104 -0.97 -7.75 -17.43
CA HIS A 104 -0.85 -6.71 -18.45
C HIS A 104 0.62 -6.50 -18.85
N PRO A 105 0.95 -6.52 -20.16
CA PRO A 105 2.35 -6.57 -20.60
C PRO A 105 3.05 -5.20 -20.65
N HIS A 106 2.27 -4.11 -20.74
CA HIS A 106 2.83 -2.80 -21.05
C HIS A 106 3.15 -1.99 -19.79
N ARG A 107 4.41 -1.60 -19.66
CA ARG A 107 4.88 -0.73 -18.58
C ARG A 107 4.41 0.70 -18.77
N SER A 108 4.23 1.41 -17.68
CA SER A 108 3.95 2.84 -17.69
C SER A 108 5.14 3.66 -18.17
N ARG A 109 4.84 4.82 -18.74
CA ARG A 109 5.82 5.85 -19.08
C ARG A 109 6.05 6.77 -17.89
N VAL A 110 7.24 7.33 -17.81
CA VAL A 110 7.64 8.32 -16.81
C VAL A 110 8.19 9.57 -17.49
N ALA A 111 8.40 10.64 -16.73
CA ALA A 111 9.02 11.86 -17.22
C ALA A 111 10.32 11.56 -17.98
N GLY A 112 10.55 12.29 -19.08
CA GLY A 112 11.66 12.02 -19.99
C GLY A 112 11.35 11.02 -21.12
N GLY A 113 10.10 10.51 -21.22
CA GLY A 113 9.59 9.74 -22.37
C GLY A 113 9.98 8.26 -22.42
N GLY A 114 10.68 7.77 -21.40
CA GLY A 114 11.04 6.37 -21.25
C GLY A 114 9.96 5.54 -20.54
N PHE A 115 10.15 4.22 -20.51
CA PHE A 115 9.37 3.33 -19.65
C PHE A 115 9.98 3.30 -18.24
N LYS A 116 9.14 3.11 -17.22
CA LYS A 116 9.60 2.92 -15.84
C LYS A 116 10.50 1.69 -15.76
N ARG A 117 11.77 1.90 -15.34
CA ARG A 117 12.81 0.86 -15.37
C ARG A 117 12.65 -0.16 -14.26
N ASP A 118 12.22 0.30 -13.09
CA ASP A 118 11.99 -0.46 -11.87
C ASP A 118 10.55 -0.96 -11.74
N ALA A 119 9.80 -0.99 -12.86
CA ALA A 119 8.43 -1.48 -12.87
C ALA A 119 8.36 -2.93 -12.38
N ARG A 120 7.47 -3.15 -11.43
CA ARG A 120 7.26 -4.41 -10.71
C ARG A 120 5.87 -4.94 -11.02
N ARG A 121 5.71 -6.23 -11.13
CA ARG A 121 4.41 -6.89 -11.15
C ARG A 121 4.52 -8.30 -10.60
N ALA A 122 3.43 -8.79 -10.07
CA ALA A 122 3.28 -10.16 -9.63
C ALA A 122 2.09 -10.83 -10.33
N HIS A 123 2.14 -12.13 -10.47
CA HIS A 123 1.02 -12.89 -10.98
C HIS A 123 -0.20 -12.73 -10.05
N PRO A 124 -1.44 -12.52 -10.58
CA PRO A 124 -2.62 -12.28 -9.73
C PRO A 124 -2.89 -13.36 -8.68
N LEU A 125 -2.59 -14.62 -8.96
CA LEU A 125 -2.73 -15.70 -7.98
C LEU A 125 -1.79 -15.57 -6.79
N ASN A 126 -0.71 -14.80 -6.89
CA ASN A 126 0.22 -14.55 -5.80
C ASN A 126 -0.37 -13.64 -4.71
N VAL A 127 -1.60 -13.14 -4.87
CA VAL A 127 -2.37 -12.54 -3.77
C VAL A 127 -2.52 -13.50 -2.58
N GLU A 128 -2.42 -14.81 -2.80
CA GLU A 128 -2.40 -15.83 -1.75
C GLU A 128 -1.29 -15.57 -0.70
N VAL A 129 -0.15 -14.98 -1.12
CA VAL A 129 0.93 -14.59 -0.19
C VAL A 129 0.43 -13.59 0.87
N LEU A 130 -0.40 -12.62 0.47
CA LEU A 130 -0.98 -11.64 1.40
C LEU A 130 -1.98 -12.31 2.35
N LEU A 131 -2.75 -13.26 1.84
CA LEU A 131 -3.76 -13.98 2.60
C LEU A 131 -3.12 -14.95 3.61
N ASP A 132 -2.05 -15.64 3.23
CA ASP A 132 -1.29 -16.52 4.11
C ASP A 132 -0.61 -15.75 5.25
N ALA A 133 -0.23 -14.50 5.00
CA ALA A 133 0.26 -13.57 6.02
C ALA A 133 -0.84 -13.00 6.92
N ALA A 134 -2.12 -13.31 6.66
CA ALA A 134 -3.27 -12.73 7.36
C ALA A 134 -3.26 -11.18 7.36
N LEU A 135 -2.82 -10.56 6.25
CA LEU A 135 -2.87 -9.12 6.08
C LEU A 135 -4.31 -8.63 5.96
N ASP A 136 -4.63 -7.51 6.58
CA ASP A 136 -5.99 -6.98 6.65
C ASP A 136 -6.23 -5.88 5.61
N CYS A 137 -5.19 -5.11 5.27
CA CYS A 137 -5.32 -3.99 4.34
C CYS A 137 -4.04 -3.77 3.53
N ALA A 138 -4.21 -3.56 2.22
CA ALA A 138 -3.19 -3.09 1.31
C ALA A 138 -3.42 -1.61 0.99
N VAL A 139 -2.45 -0.73 1.25
CA VAL A 139 -2.49 0.65 0.76
C VAL A 139 -1.78 0.71 -0.59
N LEU A 140 -2.41 1.42 -1.54
CA LEU A 140 -2.04 1.42 -2.95
C LEU A 140 -1.55 2.79 -3.45
N ALA A 141 -1.67 3.85 -2.64
CA ALA A 141 -1.14 5.15 -3.02
C ALA A 141 0.38 5.15 -2.86
N ASN A 142 1.07 4.65 -3.87
CA ASN A 142 2.52 4.63 -3.99
C ASN A 142 2.95 4.74 -5.46
N ASP A 143 4.24 4.84 -5.70
CA ASP A 143 4.82 5.01 -7.03
C ASP A 143 4.83 3.74 -7.91
N HIS A 144 4.40 2.61 -7.37
CA HIS A 144 4.34 1.34 -8.10
C HIS A 144 2.92 0.93 -8.53
N ALA A 145 1.88 1.57 -8.00
CA ALA A 145 0.49 1.19 -8.27
C ALA A 145 0.14 1.19 -9.76
N LEU A 146 0.75 2.10 -10.53
CA LEU A 146 0.55 2.22 -11.97
C LEU A 146 1.76 1.75 -12.81
N ASP A 147 2.59 0.88 -12.31
CA ASP A 147 3.75 0.35 -13.05
C ASP A 147 3.37 -0.28 -14.40
N TYR A 148 2.15 -0.78 -14.49
CA TYR A 148 1.57 -1.40 -15.69
C TYR A 148 0.26 -0.71 -16.12
N GLN A 149 0.25 0.62 -16.09
CA GLN A 149 -0.84 1.47 -16.58
C GLN A 149 -2.14 1.33 -15.76
N GLU A 150 -3.21 1.93 -16.22
CA GLU A 150 -4.53 1.85 -15.59
C GLU A 150 -5.09 0.43 -15.64
N GLU A 151 -4.78 -0.33 -16.69
CA GLU A 151 -5.18 -1.73 -16.85
C GLU A 151 -4.56 -2.62 -15.76
N GLY A 152 -3.27 -2.43 -15.46
CA GLY A 152 -2.60 -3.16 -14.39
C GLY A 152 -3.13 -2.78 -13.01
N LEU A 153 -3.52 -1.52 -12.82
CA LEU A 153 -4.21 -1.08 -11.60
C LEU A 153 -5.59 -1.73 -11.49
N ALA A 154 -6.37 -1.75 -12.56
CA ALA A 154 -7.70 -2.37 -12.58
C ALA A 154 -7.62 -3.87 -12.24
N ASP A 155 -6.65 -4.60 -12.82
CA ASP A 155 -6.40 -6.01 -12.47
C ASP A 155 -6.07 -6.18 -10.98
N THR A 156 -5.27 -5.27 -10.43
CA THR A 156 -4.87 -5.28 -9.02
C THR A 156 -6.08 -5.07 -8.10
N LEU A 157 -6.90 -4.05 -8.38
CA LEU A 157 -8.12 -3.77 -7.62
C LEU A 157 -9.07 -4.97 -7.64
N ALA A 158 -9.34 -5.52 -8.82
CA ALA A 158 -10.18 -6.70 -8.98
C ALA A 158 -9.62 -7.92 -8.22
N THR A 159 -8.31 -8.12 -8.26
CA THR A 159 -7.65 -9.22 -7.54
C THR A 159 -7.83 -9.08 -6.02
N LEU A 160 -7.61 -7.89 -5.46
CA LEU A 160 -7.78 -7.62 -4.04
C LEU A 160 -9.25 -7.77 -3.60
N GLU A 161 -10.20 -7.28 -4.41
CA GLU A 161 -11.64 -7.42 -4.17
C GLU A 161 -12.07 -8.89 -4.15
N ILE A 162 -11.65 -9.68 -5.14
CA ILE A 162 -11.94 -11.12 -5.20
C ILE A 162 -11.34 -11.83 -3.99
N ALA A 163 -10.12 -11.49 -3.60
CA ALA A 163 -9.47 -12.02 -2.40
C ALA A 163 -10.16 -11.58 -1.11
N GLY A 164 -10.99 -10.53 -1.14
CA GLY A 164 -11.65 -9.94 0.02
C GLY A 164 -10.71 -9.14 0.91
N LEU A 165 -9.54 -8.74 0.38
CA LEU A 165 -8.58 -7.90 1.07
C LEU A 165 -8.99 -6.42 0.95
N LYS A 166 -8.99 -5.71 2.08
CA LYS A 166 -9.30 -4.28 2.08
C LYS A 166 -8.16 -3.50 1.44
N HIS A 167 -8.49 -2.44 0.73
CA HIS A 167 -7.49 -1.56 0.11
C HIS A 167 -7.94 -0.10 0.12
N ALA A 168 -7.00 0.82 0.00
CA ALA A 168 -7.23 2.26 -0.06
C ALA A 168 -6.15 2.96 -0.88
N GLY A 169 -6.45 4.16 -1.38
CA GLY A 169 -5.46 5.03 -2.00
C GLY A 169 -5.31 4.89 -3.51
N ALA A 170 -6.07 4.00 -4.15
CA ALA A 170 -6.18 3.91 -5.59
C ALA A 170 -7.60 3.50 -5.99
N GLY A 171 -8.00 3.81 -7.22
CA GLY A 171 -9.35 3.51 -7.71
C GLY A 171 -9.51 3.78 -9.20
N GLU A 172 -10.68 3.41 -9.71
CA GLU A 172 -11.09 3.63 -11.11
C GLU A 172 -11.33 5.11 -11.46
N ASP A 173 -11.47 5.95 -10.44
CA ASP A 173 -11.58 7.41 -10.54
C ASP A 173 -11.13 8.09 -9.24
N GLY A 174 -11.17 9.43 -9.21
CA GLY A 174 -10.76 10.21 -8.05
C GLY A 174 -11.62 9.98 -6.81
N ALA A 175 -12.91 9.69 -6.96
CA ALA A 175 -13.80 9.41 -5.84
C ALA A 175 -13.50 8.03 -5.24
N ALA A 176 -13.24 7.04 -6.08
CA ALA A 176 -12.84 5.70 -5.66
C ALA A 176 -11.48 5.71 -4.95
N ALA A 177 -10.49 6.42 -5.53
CA ALA A 177 -9.15 6.53 -4.94
C ALA A 177 -9.15 7.23 -3.57
N ALA A 178 -10.06 8.17 -3.34
CA ALA A 178 -10.19 8.90 -2.08
C ALA A 178 -10.92 8.13 -0.98
N ARG A 179 -11.56 7.00 -1.29
CA ARG A 179 -12.29 6.20 -0.29
C ARG A 179 -11.33 5.50 0.67
N PRO A 180 -11.61 5.53 1.99
CA PRO A 180 -10.82 4.78 2.95
C PRO A 180 -11.14 3.29 2.93
N ALA A 181 -10.17 2.48 3.32
CA ALA A 181 -10.42 1.12 3.75
C ALA A 181 -11.04 1.12 5.16
N MET A 182 -12.17 0.43 5.32
CA MET A 182 -12.84 0.31 6.61
C MET A 182 -12.50 -1.03 7.25
N LEU A 183 -11.82 -0.98 8.40
CA LEU A 183 -11.51 -2.16 9.21
C LEU A 183 -12.31 -2.17 10.51
N LYS A 184 -12.65 -3.37 10.97
CA LYS A 184 -13.20 -3.58 12.31
C LYS A 184 -12.19 -4.35 13.16
N VAL A 185 -11.54 -3.65 14.09
CA VAL A 185 -10.46 -4.18 14.93
C VAL A 185 -10.92 -4.16 16.38
N MET A 186 -11.07 -5.32 16.99
CA MET A 186 -11.48 -5.46 18.40
C MET A 186 -12.72 -4.61 18.78
N GLY A 187 -13.72 -4.60 17.87
CA GLY A 187 -14.95 -3.82 18.06
C GLY A 187 -14.80 -2.32 17.75
N ARG A 188 -13.64 -1.85 17.34
CA ARG A 188 -13.38 -0.48 16.88
C ARG A 188 -13.44 -0.40 15.37
N ASN A 189 -14.09 0.63 14.84
CA ASN A 189 -14.10 0.92 13.41
C ASN A 189 -12.95 1.87 13.11
N VAL A 190 -12.07 1.46 12.20
CA VAL A 190 -10.86 2.18 11.78
C VAL A 190 -11.01 2.52 10.31
N ALA A 191 -10.90 3.80 9.97
CA ALA A 191 -10.84 4.27 8.59
C ALA A 191 -9.38 4.53 8.20
N ILE A 192 -8.90 3.89 7.15
CA ILE A 192 -7.54 4.03 6.64
C ILE A 192 -7.61 4.73 5.29
N PHE A 193 -7.16 5.97 5.24
CA PHE A 193 -6.91 6.72 4.02
C PHE A 193 -5.47 6.50 3.58
N SER A 194 -5.24 6.44 2.28
CA SER A 194 -3.87 6.37 1.75
C SER A 194 -3.70 7.42 0.67
N VAL A 195 -2.59 8.16 0.74
CA VAL A 195 -2.24 9.21 -0.21
C VAL A 195 -0.75 9.11 -0.57
N SER A 196 -0.40 9.56 -1.77
CA SER A 196 1.00 9.58 -2.23
C SER A 196 1.42 10.99 -2.62
N ALA A 197 2.56 11.44 -2.12
CA ALA A 197 3.26 12.62 -2.61
C ALA A 197 4.16 12.30 -3.82
N VAL A 198 4.19 11.03 -4.23
CA VAL A 198 5.01 10.50 -5.33
C VAL A 198 4.12 10.18 -6.52
N GLY A 199 4.55 10.53 -7.72
CA GLY A 199 3.82 10.30 -8.96
C GLY A 199 4.76 10.02 -10.13
N SER A 200 4.23 10.08 -11.35
CA SER A 200 5.00 9.85 -12.58
C SER A 200 6.01 10.95 -12.92
N GLY A 201 5.86 12.11 -12.30
CA GLY A 201 6.55 13.34 -12.67
C GLY A 201 6.06 13.95 -14.00
N MET A 202 5.01 13.40 -14.60
CA MET A 202 4.36 13.92 -15.80
C MET A 202 3.03 14.58 -15.44
N ARG A 203 2.66 15.61 -16.22
CA ARG A 203 1.38 16.30 -16.04
C ARG A 203 0.52 16.21 -17.28
N ASP A 204 -0.79 16.10 -17.08
CA ASP A 204 -1.78 16.16 -18.17
C ASP A 204 -2.01 17.62 -18.65
N ALA A 205 -2.84 17.79 -19.67
CA ALA A 205 -3.16 19.10 -20.23
C ALA A 205 -3.80 20.07 -19.21
N ALA A 206 -4.36 19.56 -18.12
CA ALA A 206 -4.90 20.37 -17.01
C ALA A 206 -3.88 20.58 -15.89
N GLY A 207 -2.60 20.20 -16.07
CA GLY A 207 -1.53 20.35 -15.11
C GLY A 207 -1.58 19.34 -13.95
N ARG A 208 -2.43 18.30 -14.02
CA ARG A 208 -2.55 17.28 -12.97
C ARG A 208 -1.50 16.19 -13.17
N GLU A 209 -1.00 15.63 -12.08
CA GLU A 209 -0.13 14.44 -12.11
C GLU A 209 -0.80 13.30 -12.88
N MET A 210 -0.06 12.69 -13.82
CA MET A 210 -0.61 11.67 -14.73
C MET A 210 -1.12 10.43 -13.98
N TRP A 211 -0.48 10.03 -12.89
CA TRP A 211 -0.91 8.89 -12.07
C TRP A 211 -1.99 9.24 -11.05
N ALA A 212 -2.28 10.53 -10.85
CA ALA A 212 -3.37 10.94 -9.99
C ALA A 212 -4.72 10.51 -10.59
N ALA A 213 -5.54 9.86 -9.79
CA ALA A 213 -6.91 9.54 -10.16
C ALA A 213 -7.72 10.82 -10.40
N ALA A 214 -8.57 10.79 -11.43
CA ALA A 214 -9.38 11.92 -11.86
C ALA A 214 -10.75 11.43 -12.34
N PRO A 215 -11.73 12.31 -12.60
CA PRO A 215 -12.98 11.89 -13.21
C PRO A 215 -12.73 11.15 -14.53
N GLY A 216 -13.18 9.89 -14.63
CA GLY A 216 -13.02 9.03 -15.79
C GLY A 216 -11.59 8.54 -16.05
N ARG A 217 -10.69 8.65 -15.07
CA ARG A 217 -9.32 8.14 -15.13
C ARG A 217 -8.94 7.46 -13.82
N GLY A 218 -8.58 6.18 -13.90
CA GLY A 218 -8.04 5.43 -12.79
C GLY A 218 -6.68 5.94 -12.34
N GLY A 219 -6.36 5.72 -11.06
CA GLY A 219 -5.10 6.18 -10.51
C GLY A 219 -5.03 6.15 -9.00
N ILE A 220 -4.02 6.86 -8.46
CA ILE A 220 -3.79 6.96 -7.02
C ILE A 220 -4.36 8.25 -6.44
N ALA A 221 -4.64 8.23 -5.14
CA ALA A 221 -4.91 9.45 -4.37
C ALA A 221 -3.60 10.22 -4.19
N HIS A 222 -3.37 11.20 -5.05
CA HIS A 222 -2.14 11.98 -5.10
C HIS A 222 -2.27 13.32 -4.36
N VAL A 223 -1.19 13.75 -3.71
CA VAL A 223 -0.99 15.08 -3.12
C VAL A 223 0.33 15.67 -3.62
N ASP A 224 0.34 16.97 -3.90
CA ASP A 224 1.53 17.69 -4.33
C ASP A 224 2.07 18.52 -3.15
N LEU A 225 3.22 18.14 -2.63
CA LEU A 225 3.86 18.84 -1.50
C LEU A 225 4.77 19.98 -1.94
N HIS A 226 5.03 20.12 -3.26
CA HIS A 226 5.90 21.15 -3.81
C HIS A 226 5.15 22.43 -4.20
N GLY A 227 3.83 22.49 -3.95
CA GLY A 227 3.02 23.68 -4.15
C GLY A 227 3.32 24.77 -3.10
N ASP A 228 2.74 25.95 -3.31
CA ASP A 228 2.74 26.97 -2.26
C ASP A 228 1.87 26.56 -1.05
N ASP A 229 1.98 27.27 0.05
CA ASP A 229 1.24 26.97 1.30
C ASP A 229 -0.28 26.92 1.07
N ALA A 230 -0.80 27.75 0.16
CA ALA A 230 -2.23 27.77 -0.17
C ALA A 230 -2.67 26.49 -0.91
N ALA A 231 -1.85 26.00 -1.84
CA ALA A 231 -2.11 24.76 -2.56
C ALA A 231 -2.04 23.55 -1.62
N VAL A 232 -1.07 23.51 -0.71
CA VAL A 232 -0.95 22.45 0.30
C VAL A 232 -2.16 22.49 1.26
N ALA A 233 -2.55 23.69 1.74
CA ALA A 233 -3.73 23.85 2.60
C ALA A 233 -5.03 23.43 1.91
N ALA A 234 -5.20 23.71 0.61
CA ALA A 234 -6.35 23.27 -0.17
C ALA A 234 -6.44 21.73 -0.27
N GLN A 235 -5.29 21.05 -0.38
CA GLN A 235 -5.25 19.59 -0.39
C GLN A 235 -5.61 19.01 0.98
N LEU A 236 -5.11 19.56 2.07
CA LEU A 236 -5.51 19.18 3.42
C LEU A 236 -7.01 19.41 3.67
N ALA A 237 -7.56 20.54 3.20
CA ALA A 237 -9.00 20.82 3.27
C ALA A 237 -9.82 19.76 2.51
N ARG A 238 -9.38 19.35 1.31
CA ARG A 238 -10.02 18.27 0.53
C ARG A 238 -9.99 16.94 1.27
N LEU A 239 -8.86 16.58 1.90
CA LEU A 239 -8.74 15.35 2.69
C LEU A 239 -9.61 15.42 3.96
N SER A 240 -9.67 16.58 4.62
CA SER A 240 -10.56 16.81 5.76
C SER A 240 -12.03 16.63 5.38
N GLU A 241 -12.43 17.13 4.21
CA GLU A 241 -13.77 16.92 3.67
C GLU A 241 -14.06 15.45 3.39
N ALA A 242 -13.10 14.72 2.82
CA ALA A 242 -13.24 13.27 2.59
C ALA A 242 -13.47 12.51 3.92
N VAL A 243 -12.75 12.88 4.98
CA VAL A 243 -12.95 12.32 6.32
C VAL A 243 -14.33 12.65 6.86
N ARG A 244 -14.77 13.92 6.72
CA ARG A 244 -16.10 14.37 7.16
C ARG A 244 -17.22 13.59 6.47
N VAL A 245 -17.18 13.53 5.13
CA VAL A 245 -18.15 12.78 4.32
C VAL A 245 -18.16 11.31 4.72
N THR A 246 -16.99 10.70 4.93
CA THR A 246 -16.89 9.30 5.36
C THR A 246 -17.56 9.09 6.73
N LYS A 247 -17.32 10.00 7.69
CA LYS A 247 -17.95 9.91 9.02
C LYS A 247 -19.46 10.08 8.97
N GLU A 248 -19.96 10.98 8.13
CA GLU A 248 -21.40 11.24 7.97
C GLU A 248 -22.12 10.11 7.23
N ALA A 249 -21.50 9.55 6.17
CA ALA A 249 -22.08 8.44 5.42
C ALA A 249 -22.01 7.11 6.18
N SER A 250 -21.19 7.00 7.22
CA SER A 250 -21.00 5.76 7.96
C SER A 250 -22.17 5.49 8.92
N ALA A 251 -22.81 4.33 8.78
CA ALA A 251 -23.83 3.86 9.71
C ALA A 251 -23.27 3.54 11.12
N VAL A 252 -21.95 3.51 11.28
CA VAL A 252 -21.29 3.18 12.52
C VAL A 252 -20.25 4.25 12.88
N LYS A 253 -20.05 4.48 14.19
CA LYS A 253 -19.04 5.43 14.66
C LYS A 253 -17.66 5.00 14.20
N ILE A 254 -16.92 5.89 13.53
CA ILE A 254 -15.49 5.73 13.25
C ILE A 254 -14.72 6.14 14.50
N HIS A 255 -13.88 5.24 14.99
CA HIS A 255 -13.12 5.43 16.23
C HIS A 255 -11.72 5.97 15.98
N LEU A 256 -11.09 5.53 14.88
CA LEU A 256 -9.75 5.99 14.47
C LEU A 256 -9.77 6.35 12.99
N VAL A 257 -9.11 7.44 12.66
CA VAL A 257 -8.77 7.85 11.30
C VAL A 257 -7.26 7.74 11.16
N ILE A 258 -6.81 6.97 10.19
CA ILE A 258 -5.40 6.74 9.92
C ILE A 258 -5.10 7.20 8.50
N PHE A 259 -4.01 7.93 8.34
CA PHE A 259 -3.46 8.24 7.03
C PHE A 259 -2.17 7.45 6.80
N SER A 260 -2.12 6.74 5.67
CA SER A 260 -0.91 6.14 5.15
C SER A 260 -0.39 7.02 4.03
N LEU A 261 0.80 7.59 4.22
CA LEU A 261 1.42 8.59 3.36
C LEU A 261 2.69 8.03 2.70
N CYS A 262 2.66 7.84 1.38
CA CYS A 262 3.87 7.59 0.60
C CYS A 262 4.51 8.93 0.22
N TRP A 263 5.75 9.17 0.67
CA TRP A 263 6.34 10.50 0.51
C TRP A 263 7.77 10.52 -0.02
N ALA A 264 8.47 9.41 -0.01
CA ALA A 264 9.87 9.38 -0.43
C ALA A 264 10.01 9.13 -1.92
N HIS A 265 10.76 9.98 -2.56
CA HIS A 265 11.08 9.81 -3.96
C HIS A 265 12.39 9.12 -4.21
N ARG A 266 13.43 9.26 -3.45
CA ARG A 266 14.74 8.68 -3.79
C ARG A 266 15.72 8.83 -2.64
N LEU A 267 16.26 7.71 -2.23
CA LEU A 267 17.49 7.65 -1.46
C LEU A 267 18.74 8.02 -2.28
N GLU A 268 18.64 8.13 -3.59
CA GLU A 268 19.75 8.51 -4.46
C GLU A 268 20.27 9.93 -4.13
N ASP A 269 19.38 10.83 -3.67
CA ASP A 269 19.79 12.17 -3.22
C ASP A 269 20.38 12.16 -1.79
N ALA A 270 20.09 11.15 -0.98
CA ALA A 270 20.67 10.95 0.36
C ALA A 270 22.09 10.36 0.34
N ALA A 271 22.56 9.82 -0.79
CA ALA A 271 23.92 9.30 -0.95
C ALA A 271 25.00 10.37 -0.83
N ALA A 272 24.63 11.65 -0.73
CA ALA A 272 25.55 12.77 -0.54
C ALA A 272 25.87 13.11 0.94
N GLY A 273 25.58 12.21 1.91
CA GLY A 273 25.93 12.41 3.32
C GLY A 273 25.02 13.40 4.07
N ALA A 274 23.86 13.75 3.48
CA ALA A 274 22.82 14.49 4.21
C ALA A 274 22.21 13.58 5.29
N ALA A 275 21.95 14.15 6.45
CA ALA A 275 21.26 13.44 7.53
C ALA A 275 19.94 12.86 7.00
N LEU A 276 19.62 11.62 7.40
CA LEU A 276 18.35 10.95 7.12
C LEU A 276 17.21 11.67 7.88
N ASP A 277 16.98 12.92 7.55
CA ASP A 277 15.95 13.73 8.20
C ASP A 277 14.70 13.82 7.31
N VAL A 278 13.56 13.88 7.95
CA VAL A 278 12.28 14.08 7.29
C VAL A 278 12.22 15.48 6.69
N PRO A 279 11.94 15.64 5.40
CA PRO A 279 11.79 16.97 4.79
C PRO A 279 10.73 17.81 5.51
N ALA A 280 10.98 19.12 5.58
CA ALA A 280 10.12 20.03 6.34
C ALA A 280 8.69 20.11 5.82
N ASP A 281 8.51 20.03 4.51
CA ASP A 281 7.22 20.00 3.81
C ASP A 281 6.44 18.72 4.14
N VAL A 282 7.10 17.56 4.13
CA VAL A 282 6.50 16.27 4.56
C VAL A 282 6.06 16.34 6.00
N ARG A 283 6.92 16.88 6.89
CA ARG A 283 6.62 17.03 8.31
C ARG A 283 5.43 17.97 8.53
N ALA A 284 5.41 19.10 7.84
CA ALA A 284 4.32 20.07 7.91
C ALA A 284 3.00 19.45 7.43
N PHE A 285 3.02 18.72 6.31
CA PHE A 285 1.84 18.03 5.77
C PHE A 285 1.33 16.94 6.72
N ALA A 286 2.22 16.10 7.26
CA ALA A 286 1.85 15.04 8.19
C ALA A 286 1.20 15.61 9.48
N ARG A 287 1.73 16.72 10.02
CA ARG A 287 1.10 17.46 11.12
C ARG A 287 -0.24 18.04 10.72
N GLY A 288 -0.36 18.59 9.51
CA GLY A 288 -1.62 19.08 8.95
C GLY A 288 -2.70 18.00 8.84
N LEU A 289 -2.35 16.74 8.56
CA LEU A 289 -3.28 15.62 8.60
C LEU A 289 -3.84 15.38 10.01
N VAL A 290 -3.04 15.60 11.05
CA VAL A 290 -3.52 15.53 12.44
C VAL A 290 -4.43 16.72 12.75
N ASP A 291 -3.98 17.94 12.46
CA ASP A 291 -4.65 19.17 12.88
C ASP A 291 -5.96 19.43 12.13
N MET A 292 -5.98 19.18 10.81
CA MET A 292 -7.12 19.50 9.95
C MET A 292 -8.01 18.30 9.65
N CYS A 293 -7.43 17.10 9.51
CA CYS A 293 -8.19 15.90 9.15
C CYS A 293 -8.55 15.05 10.38
N GLY A 294 -8.01 15.37 11.57
CA GLY A 294 -8.23 14.61 12.79
C GLY A 294 -7.64 13.21 12.73
N ALA A 295 -6.47 13.06 12.08
CA ALA A 295 -5.77 11.79 12.05
C ALA A 295 -5.39 11.35 13.47
N SER A 296 -5.72 10.11 13.79
CA SER A 296 -5.34 9.46 15.05
C SER A 296 -3.92 8.87 14.98
N LEU A 297 -3.43 8.65 13.76
CA LEU A 297 -2.08 8.17 13.44
C LEU A 297 -1.78 8.52 11.97
N VAL A 298 -0.53 8.90 11.71
CA VAL A 298 0.04 8.99 10.36
C VAL A 298 1.13 7.95 10.22
N HIS A 299 1.01 7.11 9.19
CA HIS A 299 1.99 6.09 8.81
C HIS A 299 2.68 6.51 7.52
N GLY A 300 3.93 6.95 7.60
CA GLY A 300 4.77 7.26 6.46
C GLY A 300 5.44 6.00 5.91
N HIS A 301 5.59 5.95 4.60
CA HIS A 301 6.33 4.89 3.91
C HIS A 301 6.91 5.40 2.58
N GLY A 302 7.68 4.54 1.90
CA GLY A 302 8.40 4.86 0.67
C GLY A 302 9.93 4.86 0.86
N PRO A 303 10.51 5.46 1.92
CA PRO A 303 11.94 5.31 2.19
C PRO A 303 12.32 3.86 2.43
N SER A 304 13.50 3.45 1.89
CA SER A 304 14.00 2.08 2.09
C SER A 304 14.62 1.82 3.47
N HIS A 305 14.49 2.77 4.41
CA HIS A 305 15.03 2.67 5.77
C HIS A 305 14.08 3.31 6.76
N ALA A 306 14.17 2.85 8.02
CA ALA A 306 13.37 3.38 9.10
C ALA A 306 13.80 4.83 9.40
N LEU A 307 12.83 5.72 9.50
CA LEU A 307 13.01 7.10 9.92
C LEU A 307 12.47 7.31 11.33
N GLY A 308 12.58 8.54 11.81
CA GLY A 308 12.10 8.91 13.12
C GLY A 308 10.58 8.87 13.26
N CYS A 309 10.12 9.02 14.49
CA CYS A 309 8.71 9.22 14.81
C CYS A 309 8.57 10.41 15.76
N GLU A 310 7.41 11.03 15.74
CA GLU A 310 7.02 12.05 16.72
C GLU A 310 5.59 11.83 17.21
N VAL A 311 5.25 12.49 18.31
CA VAL A 311 3.86 12.60 18.76
C VAL A 311 3.44 14.06 18.61
N TRP A 312 2.45 14.31 17.75
CA TRP A 312 1.91 15.64 17.49
C TRP A 312 0.46 15.71 17.94
N HIS A 313 0.14 16.64 18.86
CA HIS A 313 -1.20 16.78 19.47
C HIS A 313 -1.82 15.44 19.94
N GLY A 314 -0.98 14.53 20.45
CA GLY A 314 -1.39 13.23 20.94
C GLY A 314 -1.50 12.12 19.89
N ALA A 315 -1.29 12.43 18.61
CA ALA A 315 -1.28 11.47 17.52
C ALA A 315 0.17 11.08 17.15
N PRO A 316 0.51 9.79 17.09
CA PRO A 316 1.80 9.35 16.59
C PRO A 316 1.91 9.59 15.08
N ILE A 317 3.07 10.07 14.65
CA ILE A 317 3.48 10.19 13.24
C ILE A 317 4.73 9.33 13.09
N LEU A 318 4.64 8.31 12.25
CA LEU A 318 5.73 7.43 11.85
C LEU A 318 6.18 7.87 10.46
N TYR A 319 7.44 8.29 10.30
CA TYR A 319 7.97 8.79 9.03
C TYR A 319 8.62 7.69 8.19
#